data_d0847ab2b32b3403c60c9acf952482a8
#
_entry.id   d0847ab2b32b3403c60c9acf952482a8
#
_cell.length_a   1.000
_cell.length_b   1.000
_cell.length_c   1.000
_cell.angle_alpha   90.00
_cell.angle_beta   90.00
_cell.angle_gamma   90.00
#
_symmetry.space_group_name_H-M   'P 1'
#
loop_
_entity.id
_entity.type
_entity.pdbx_description
1 polymer ?
#
loop_
_entity_poly.entity_id
_entity_poly.type
_entity_poly.pdbx_seq_one_letter_code
_entity_poly.pdbx_strand_id
1 'polypeptide(L)'
;MILTFRHNGLELYFRTGRMSGIQAIHAKRLRELLTALNVAQGPVDLGRPSWRLHGLSGDRDGFHAVTVQANWRLTFRFVGQDVELLDYLDYH
;
A
#
# COMPACT_ATOMS: atom_id res chain seq x y z
N MET A 1 5.24 2.62 -10.69
CA MET A 1 6.23 3.20 -9.76
C MET A 1 5.51 3.91 -8.64
N ILE A 2 6.00 3.79 -7.41
CA ILE A 2 5.43 4.51 -6.28
C ILE A 2 6.02 5.92 -6.27
N LEU A 3 5.18 6.93 -6.43
CA LEU A 3 5.61 8.32 -6.55
C LEU A 3 5.69 9.03 -5.19
N THR A 4 4.66 8.88 -4.35
CA THR A 4 4.58 9.59 -3.08
C THR A 4 3.99 8.71 -1.99
N PHE A 5 4.36 9.03 -0.74
CA PHE A 5 3.89 8.37 0.46
C PHE A 5 3.27 9.40 1.40
N ARG A 6 2.21 9.01 2.09
CA ARG A 6 1.67 9.77 3.23
C ARG A 6 2.30 9.34 4.55
N HIS A 7 2.77 8.09 4.62
CA HIS A 7 3.31 7.50 5.85
C HIS A 7 4.82 7.50 5.79
N ASN A 8 5.45 8.31 6.64
CA ASN A 8 6.91 8.48 6.62
C ASN A 8 7.66 7.20 6.97
N GLY A 9 7.15 6.42 7.93
CA GLY A 9 7.78 5.15 8.31
C GLY A 9 7.74 4.11 7.20
N LEU A 10 6.64 4.09 6.44
CA LEU A 10 6.52 3.20 5.30
C LEU A 10 7.50 3.59 4.19
N GLU A 11 7.62 4.87 3.91
CA GLU A 11 8.57 5.38 2.92
C GLU A 11 10.00 5.00 3.30
N LEU A 12 10.36 5.21 4.57
CA LEU A 12 11.68 4.86 5.07
C LEU A 12 11.97 3.37 4.89
N TYR A 13 10.98 2.52 5.19
CA TYR A 13 11.11 1.09 5.01
C TYR A 13 11.31 0.73 3.52
N PHE A 14 10.53 1.34 2.65
CA PHE A 14 10.63 1.08 1.21
C PHE A 14 11.99 1.48 0.64
N ARG A 15 12.48 2.66 1.03
CA ARG A 15 13.72 3.21 0.46
C ARG A 15 14.99 2.65 1.09
N THR A 16 14.97 2.30 2.38
CA THR A 16 16.19 1.95 3.12
C THR A 16 16.13 0.60 3.82
N GLY A 17 14.96 -0.01 3.95
CA GLY A 17 14.77 -1.24 4.71
C GLY A 17 14.62 -1.02 6.22
N ARG A 18 14.64 0.22 6.71
CA ARG A 18 14.48 0.49 8.14
C ARG A 18 13.05 0.24 8.59
N MET A 19 12.90 -0.50 9.69
CA MET A 19 11.61 -0.94 10.21
C MET A 19 11.13 -0.11 11.41
N SER A 20 11.80 0.98 11.74
CA SER A 20 11.49 1.75 12.94
C SER A 20 10.10 2.40 12.93
N GLY A 21 9.54 2.65 11.74
CA GLY A 21 8.23 3.29 11.59
C GLY A 21 7.10 2.34 11.20
N ILE A 22 7.33 1.04 11.20
CA ILE A 22 6.32 0.04 10.86
C ILE A 22 6.24 -1.03 11.95
N GLN A 23 5.19 -1.84 11.90
CA GLN A 23 5.07 -3.01 12.76
C GLN A 23 5.98 -4.12 12.23
N ALA A 24 6.88 -4.63 13.07
CA ALA A 24 7.82 -5.67 12.64
C ALA A 24 7.10 -6.92 12.11
N ILE A 25 5.96 -7.27 12.69
CA ILE A 25 5.18 -8.43 12.25
C ILE A 25 4.63 -8.26 10.82
N HIS A 26 4.54 -7.03 10.33
CA HIS A 26 4.05 -6.73 8.99
C HIS A 26 5.18 -6.65 7.95
N ALA A 27 6.44 -6.68 8.36
CA ALA A 27 7.57 -6.36 7.49
C ALA A 27 7.61 -7.20 6.21
N LYS A 28 7.41 -8.51 6.34
CA LYS A 28 7.45 -9.40 5.18
C LYS A 28 6.31 -9.11 4.20
N ARG A 29 5.08 -8.96 4.72
CA ARG A 29 3.91 -8.66 3.90
C ARG A 29 4.04 -7.29 3.24
N LEU A 30 4.51 -6.29 3.99
CA LEU A 30 4.73 -4.96 3.43
C LEU A 30 5.74 -4.98 2.29
N ARG A 31 6.82 -5.77 2.42
CA ARG A 31 7.81 -5.91 1.35
C ARG A 31 7.16 -6.48 0.09
N GLU A 32 6.35 -7.52 0.23
CA GLU A 32 5.65 -8.12 -0.90
C GLU A 32 4.72 -7.12 -1.58
N LEU A 33 3.92 -6.41 -0.79
CA LEU A 33 2.96 -5.43 -1.31
C LEU A 33 3.67 -4.24 -1.96
N LEU A 34 4.71 -3.71 -1.33
CA LEU A 34 5.45 -2.57 -1.88
C LEU A 34 6.14 -2.93 -3.19
N THR A 35 6.71 -4.14 -3.27
CA THR A 35 7.34 -4.61 -4.51
C THR A 35 6.32 -4.69 -5.63
N ALA A 36 5.14 -5.25 -5.36
CA ALA A 36 4.08 -5.36 -6.34
C ALA A 36 3.54 -3.99 -6.76
N LEU A 37 3.31 -3.10 -5.79
CA LEU A 37 2.81 -1.76 -6.07
C LEU A 37 3.79 -0.96 -6.93
N ASN A 38 5.08 -1.15 -6.70
CA ASN A 38 6.10 -0.39 -7.44
C ASN A 38 6.16 -0.74 -8.92
N VAL A 39 5.72 -1.95 -9.29
CA VAL A 39 5.72 -2.39 -10.70
C VAL A 39 4.32 -2.51 -11.29
N ALA A 40 3.27 -2.34 -10.51
CA ALA A 40 1.90 -2.43 -10.98
C ALA A 40 1.58 -1.29 -11.95
N GLN A 41 0.87 -1.61 -13.02
CA GLN A 41 0.44 -0.62 -14.01
C GLN A 41 -1.05 -0.30 -13.88
N GLY A 42 -1.75 -1.01 -13.00
CA GLY A 42 -3.16 -0.80 -12.73
C GLY A 42 -3.68 -1.80 -11.70
N PRO A 43 -4.95 -1.66 -11.29
CA PRO A 43 -5.51 -2.51 -10.22
C PRO A 43 -5.44 -4.01 -10.51
N VAL A 44 -5.54 -4.42 -11.77
CA VAL A 44 -5.53 -5.84 -12.12
C VAL A 44 -4.25 -6.54 -11.70
N ASP A 45 -3.14 -5.82 -11.64
CA ASP A 45 -1.84 -6.38 -11.26
C ASP A 45 -1.74 -6.67 -9.76
N LEU A 46 -2.74 -6.23 -8.99
CA LEU A 46 -2.80 -6.42 -7.53
C LEU A 46 -3.88 -7.41 -7.14
N GLY A 47 -4.29 -8.28 -8.06
CA GLY A 47 -5.45 -9.14 -7.92
C GLY A 47 -5.25 -10.41 -7.09
N ARG A 48 -4.22 -10.52 -6.29
CA ARG A 48 -4.05 -11.70 -5.42
C ARG A 48 -5.18 -11.76 -4.39
N PRO A 49 -5.90 -12.90 -4.26
CA PRO A 49 -7.04 -13.00 -3.35
C PRO A 49 -6.72 -12.65 -1.90
N SER A 50 -5.53 -13.02 -1.41
CA SER A 50 -5.13 -12.74 -0.04
C SER A 50 -4.93 -11.25 0.25
N TRP A 51 -4.79 -10.42 -0.78
CA TRP A 51 -4.60 -8.98 -0.63
C TRP A 51 -5.92 -8.22 -0.53
N ARG A 52 -7.01 -8.83 -0.94
CA ARG A 52 -8.37 -8.27 -0.88
C ARG A 52 -8.44 -6.85 -1.43
N LEU A 53 -7.88 -6.66 -2.62
CA LEU A 53 -7.93 -5.35 -3.28
C LEU A 53 -9.38 -4.90 -3.45
N HIS A 54 -9.68 -3.67 -3.04
CA HIS A 54 -10.98 -3.06 -3.28
C HIS A 54 -10.87 -1.55 -3.42
N GLY A 55 -11.79 -0.96 -4.17
CA GLY A 55 -11.91 0.47 -4.29
C GLY A 55 -12.62 1.07 -3.09
N LEU A 56 -12.27 2.30 -2.76
CA LEU A 56 -12.90 3.06 -1.68
C LEU A 56 -13.92 4.02 -2.26
N SER A 57 -14.89 4.46 -1.44
CA SER A 57 -15.95 5.36 -1.86
C SER A 57 -16.02 6.59 -0.94
N GLY A 58 -16.96 7.52 -1.24
CA GLY A 58 -17.10 8.73 -0.48
C GLY A 58 -15.91 9.66 -0.67
N ASP A 59 -15.38 10.18 0.44
CA ASP A 59 -14.25 11.12 0.41
C ASP A 59 -12.97 10.49 -0.15
N ARG A 60 -12.91 9.16 -0.23
CA ARG A 60 -11.77 8.44 -0.75
C ARG A 60 -12.03 7.80 -2.12
N ASP A 61 -13.03 8.32 -2.83
CA ASP A 61 -13.32 7.84 -4.17
C ASP A 61 -12.08 7.97 -5.06
N GLY A 62 -11.80 6.90 -5.83
CA GLY A 62 -10.58 6.80 -6.64
C GLY A 62 -9.40 6.17 -5.93
N PHE A 63 -9.48 5.98 -4.61
CA PHE A 63 -8.45 5.26 -3.86
C PHE A 63 -8.77 3.76 -3.84
N HIS A 64 -7.72 2.97 -3.61
CA HIS A 64 -7.81 1.52 -3.42
C HIS A 64 -7.18 1.15 -2.09
N ALA A 65 -7.57 -0.01 -1.56
CA ALA A 65 -6.95 -0.56 -0.36
C ALA A 65 -6.57 -2.01 -0.58
N VAL A 66 -5.45 -2.41 0.00
CA VAL A 66 -5.05 -3.81 0.09
C VAL A 66 -4.80 -4.17 1.55
N THR A 67 -5.05 -5.43 1.91
CA THR A 67 -4.91 -5.91 3.28
C THR A 67 -3.47 -6.23 3.58
N VAL A 68 -2.95 -5.68 4.69
CA VAL A 68 -1.67 -6.08 5.25
C VAL A 68 -1.88 -7.27 6.20
N GLN A 69 -2.60 -7.03 7.30
CA GLN A 69 -2.94 -8.05 8.28
C GLN A 69 -4.04 -7.50 9.18
N ALA A 70 -5.04 -8.33 9.51
CA ALA A 70 -6.16 -7.92 10.37
C ALA A 70 -6.79 -6.63 9.84
N ASN A 71 -6.81 -5.56 10.64
CA ASN A 71 -7.38 -4.27 10.23
C ASN A 71 -6.39 -3.37 9.50
N TRP A 72 -5.13 -3.78 9.40
CA TRP A 72 -4.11 -2.95 8.76
C TRP A 72 -4.21 -3.01 7.24
N ARG A 73 -4.15 -1.83 6.61
CA ARG A 73 -4.32 -1.66 5.16
C ARG A 73 -3.26 -0.73 4.61
N LEU A 74 -2.92 -0.94 3.34
CA LEU A 74 -2.29 0.09 2.53
C LEU A 74 -3.36 0.72 1.66
N THR A 75 -3.42 2.04 1.64
CA THR A 75 -4.31 2.79 0.76
C THR A 75 -3.49 3.61 -0.22
N PHE A 76 -4.00 3.78 -1.43
CA PHE A 76 -3.25 4.45 -2.49
C PHE A 76 -4.18 4.79 -3.64
N ARG A 77 -3.66 5.59 -4.58
CA ARG A 77 -4.38 5.98 -5.78
C ARG A 77 -3.48 5.78 -6.99
N PHE A 78 -4.04 5.36 -8.12
CA PHE A 78 -3.30 5.31 -9.37
C PHE A 78 -3.34 6.67 -10.07
N VAL A 79 -2.19 7.08 -10.61
CA VAL A 79 -2.06 8.24 -11.50
C VAL A 79 -1.41 7.71 -12.77
N GLY A 80 -2.21 7.48 -13.82
CA GLY A 80 -1.74 6.74 -14.97
C GLY A 80 -1.34 5.33 -14.54
N GLN A 81 -0.09 4.95 -14.78
CA GLN A 81 0.45 3.65 -14.40
C GLN A 81 1.23 3.70 -13.08
N ASP A 82 1.22 4.83 -12.39
CA ASP A 82 1.97 5.01 -11.17
C ASP A 82 1.04 5.05 -9.95
N VAL A 83 1.64 4.89 -8.75
CA VAL A 83 0.92 4.88 -7.48
C VAL A 83 1.34 6.11 -6.67
N GLU A 84 0.37 6.81 -6.11
CA GLU A 84 0.65 7.97 -5.25
C GLU A 84 -0.13 7.89 -3.95
N LEU A 85 0.27 8.72 -2.99
CA LEU A 85 -0.39 8.90 -1.69
C LEU A 85 -0.54 7.59 -0.93
N LEU A 86 0.52 6.79 -0.98
CA LEU A 86 0.54 5.48 -0.31
C LEU A 86 0.58 5.67 1.19
N ASP A 87 -0.40 5.11 1.88
CA ASP A 87 -0.56 5.24 3.32
C ASP A 87 -0.70 3.86 3.97
N TYR A 88 -0.40 3.78 5.25
CA TYR A 88 -0.38 2.55 6.03
C TYR A 88 -1.22 2.81 7.26
N LEU A 89 -2.39 2.19 7.32
CA LEU A 89 -3.45 2.55 8.26
C LEU A 89 -3.99 1.33 9.00
N ASP A 90 -4.35 1.54 10.25
CA ASP A 90 -5.13 0.59 11.04
C ASP A 90 -6.61 0.97 10.92
N TYR A 91 -7.36 0.15 10.20
CA TYR A 91 -8.79 0.36 9.94
C TYR A 91 -9.60 -0.35 11.02
N HIS A 92 -10.33 0.39 11.83
CA HIS A 92 -11.36 -0.22 12.66
C HIS A 92 -12.64 0.56 12.73
#